data_227d966b1aa6e06b1efda3659c3e18f4
#
_entry.id   227d966b1aa6e06b1efda3659c3e18f4
#
_cell.length_a   1.000
_cell.length_b   1.000
_cell.length_c   1.000
_cell.angle_alpha   90.00
_cell.angle_beta   90.00
_cell.angle_gamma   90.00
#
_symmetry.space_group_name_H-M   'P 1'
#
loop_
_entity.id
_entity.type
_entity.pdbx_description
1 polymer ?
#
loop_
_entity_poly.entity_id
_entity_poly.type
_entity_poly.pdbx_seq_one_letter_code
_entity_poly.pdbx_strand_id
1 'polypeptide(L)'
;MACFASAKGLWFRNDDPTTASRPFDKERDGFVIGEGAGVLVLETLEHAQARGATILGEVVGYGMTCDAHHITSPTPGGVGGAEAMRLALADGGINPSEIDYVNAHGTSTPANDKNETSAIKSALGERALRIPVSSTKSMTGHLLGCLLYTSPSPRD
;
A
#
# COMPACT_ATOMS: atom_id res chain seq x y z
N MET A 1 -1.68 -7.96 19.89
CA MET A 1 -1.80 -6.58 20.43
C MET A 1 -0.56 -6.18 21.23
N ALA A 2 -0.22 -6.86 22.33
CA ALA A 2 0.90 -6.48 23.21
C ALA A 2 2.24 -6.30 22.48
N CYS A 3 2.59 -7.17 21.53
CA CYS A 3 3.86 -7.07 20.78
C CYS A 3 3.95 -5.79 19.93
N PHE A 4 2.85 -5.40 19.26
CA PHE A 4 2.83 -4.17 18.47
C PHE A 4 2.85 -2.91 19.34
N ALA A 5 2.18 -2.95 20.49
CA ALA A 5 2.26 -1.88 21.47
C ALA A 5 3.69 -1.74 22.03
N SER A 6 4.33 -2.86 22.37
CA SER A 6 5.72 -2.90 22.83
C SER A 6 6.71 -2.38 21.77
N ALA A 7 6.45 -2.66 20.49
CA ALA A 7 7.22 -2.14 19.37
C ALA A 7 6.94 -0.66 19.04
N LYS A 8 6.04 0.00 19.78
CA LYS A 8 5.62 1.40 19.56
C LYS A 8 5.11 1.67 18.15
N GLY A 9 4.47 0.68 17.54
CA GLY A 9 3.92 0.80 16.19
C GLY A 9 2.46 1.27 16.17
N LEU A 10 1.75 1.14 17.30
CA LEU A 10 0.34 1.49 17.40
C LEU A 10 0.13 2.97 17.73
N TRP A 11 -1.02 3.48 17.30
CA TRP A 11 -1.56 4.73 17.76
C TRP A 11 -1.88 4.68 19.27
N PHE A 12 -1.47 5.69 20.02
CA PHE A 12 -1.59 5.70 21.48
C PHE A 12 -2.62 6.70 22.02
N ARG A 13 -2.98 7.72 21.24
CA ARG A 13 -3.95 8.73 21.68
C ARG A 13 -5.37 8.23 21.43
N ASN A 14 -6.17 8.12 22.48
CA ASN A 14 -7.55 7.59 22.43
C ASN A 14 -8.61 8.66 22.67
N ASP A 15 -8.23 9.91 22.76
CA ASP A 15 -9.07 11.07 22.96
C ASP A 15 -9.96 11.39 21.74
N ASP A 16 -9.46 11.10 20.52
CA ASP A 16 -10.21 11.22 19.28
C ASP A 16 -9.95 10.03 18.34
N PRO A 17 -10.69 8.92 18.51
CA PRO A 17 -10.50 7.72 17.71
C PRO A 17 -10.88 7.89 16.24
N THR A 18 -11.72 8.87 15.92
CA THR A 18 -12.17 9.10 14.54
C THR A 18 -11.07 9.64 13.64
N THR A 19 -10.03 10.22 14.22
CA THR A 19 -8.87 10.77 13.51
C THR A 19 -7.59 9.95 13.69
N ALA A 20 -7.67 8.77 14.30
CA ALA A 20 -6.51 7.97 14.68
C ALA A 20 -5.73 7.43 13.48
N SER A 21 -6.41 6.85 12.47
CA SER A 21 -5.77 6.38 11.24
C SER A 21 -5.67 7.54 10.24
N ARG A 22 -4.47 8.10 10.11
CA ARG A 22 -4.20 9.28 9.28
C ARG A 22 -2.92 9.12 8.43
N PRO A 23 -2.90 8.20 7.45
CA PRO A 23 -1.73 7.99 6.59
C PRO A 23 -1.25 9.29 5.96
N PHE A 24 0.07 9.48 5.97
CA PHE A 24 0.77 10.65 5.41
C PHE A 24 0.53 11.99 6.12
N ASP A 25 -0.33 12.04 7.12
CA ASP A 25 -0.58 13.24 7.91
C ASP A 25 0.65 13.61 8.77
N LYS A 26 0.81 14.91 9.03
CA LYS A 26 1.92 15.44 9.83
C LYS A 26 1.88 14.92 11.28
N GLU A 27 0.69 14.75 11.83
CA GLU A 27 0.46 14.35 13.22
C GLU A 27 0.22 12.84 13.38
N ARG A 28 0.47 12.04 12.33
CA ARG A 28 0.41 10.58 12.42
C ARG A 28 1.39 10.06 13.47
N ASP A 29 1.02 9.03 14.19
CA ASP A 29 1.79 8.53 15.33
C ASP A 29 1.85 7.01 15.44
N GLY A 30 1.17 6.29 14.57
CA GLY A 30 1.11 4.85 14.56
C GLY A 30 -0.08 4.33 13.80
N PHE A 31 -0.15 3.03 13.60
CA PHE A 31 -1.27 2.42 12.92
C PHE A 31 -2.40 2.01 13.88
N VAL A 32 -3.60 1.95 13.35
CA VAL A 32 -4.78 1.40 14.03
C VAL A 32 -5.03 -0.01 13.49
N ILE A 33 -5.14 -1.00 14.38
CA ILE A 33 -5.46 -2.36 13.96
C ILE A 33 -6.90 -2.42 13.48
N GLY A 34 -7.10 -2.94 12.29
CA GLY A 34 -8.42 -3.27 11.73
C GLY A 34 -8.69 -4.77 11.78
N GLU A 35 -9.95 -5.14 11.66
CA GLU A 35 -10.40 -6.52 11.53
C GLU A 35 -11.19 -6.69 10.24
N GLY A 36 -10.97 -7.78 9.53
CA GLY A 36 -11.67 -8.08 8.29
C GLY A 36 -11.00 -9.16 7.46
N ALA A 37 -11.69 -9.56 6.41
CA ALA A 37 -11.20 -10.49 5.40
C ALA A 37 -11.66 -10.07 4.01
N GLY A 38 -10.83 -10.29 3.01
CA GLY A 38 -11.15 -10.06 1.60
C GLY A 38 -10.63 -11.22 0.75
N VAL A 39 -11.36 -11.54 -0.30
CA VAL A 39 -10.99 -12.59 -1.25
C VAL A 39 -11.16 -12.05 -2.68
N LEU A 40 -10.11 -12.18 -3.48
CA LEU A 40 -10.17 -11.91 -4.91
C LEU A 40 -10.03 -13.24 -5.68
N VAL A 41 -10.88 -13.42 -6.69
CA VAL A 41 -10.76 -14.53 -7.63
C VAL A 41 -9.91 -14.07 -8.81
N LEU A 42 -8.72 -14.66 -8.95
CA LEU A 42 -7.81 -14.40 -10.07
C LEU A 42 -7.93 -15.54 -11.08
N GLU A 43 -8.07 -15.17 -12.35
CA GLU A 43 -8.21 -16.09 -13.46
C GLU A 43 -7.37 -15.60 -14.64
N THR A 44 -7.03 -16.51 -15.56
CA THR A 44 -6.49 -16.04 -16.84
C THR A 44 -7.59 -15.33 -17.64
N LEU A 45 -7.19 -14.37 -18.47
CA LEU A 45 -8.11 -13.59 -19.29
C LEU A 45 -8.99 -14.50 -20.17
N GLU A 46 -8.37 -15.51 -20.79
CA GLU A 46 -9.06 -16.47 -21.65
C GLU A 46 -10.13 -17.26 -20.89
N HIS A 47 -9.81 -17.70 -19.67
CA HIS A 47 -10.77 -18.44 -18.84
C HIS A 47 -11.95 -17.55 -18.41
N ALA A 48 -11.68 -16.35 -17.95
CA ALA A 48 -12.71 -15.39 -17.57
C ALA A 48 -13.66 -15.07 -18.76
N GLN A 49 -13.10 -14.83 -19.93
CA GLN A 49 -13.86 -14.58 -21.16
C GLN A 49 -14.68 -15.79 -21.59
N ALA A 50 -14.11 -17.00 -21.59
CA ALA A 50 -14.78 -18.21 -22.02
C ALA A 50 -16.04 -18.53 -21.19
N ARG A 51 -16.05 -18.18 -19.89
CA ARG A 51 -17.22 -18.36 -19.01
C ARG A 51 -18.14 -17.14 -18.92
N GLY A 52 -17.87 -16.08 -19.67
CA GLY A 52 -18.67 -14.85 -19.64
C GLY A 52 -18.59 -14.07 -18.33
N ALA A 53 -17.44 -14.11 -17.65
CA ALA A 53 -17.25 -13.40 -16.38
C ALA A 53 -17.30 -11.87 -16.57
N THR A 54 -17.83 -11.18 -15.58
CA THR A 54 -17.58 -9.74 -15.45
C THR A 54 -16.15 -9.52 -14.96
N ILE A 55 -15.30 -8.95 -15.82
CA ILE A 55 -13.91 -8.65 -15.48
C ILE A 55 -13.87 -7.29 -14.78
N LEU A 56 -13.42 -7.25 -13.54
CA LEU A 56 -13.35 -6.02 -12.73
C LEU A 56 -12.05 -5.23 -12.96
N GLY A 57 -10.99 -5.91 -13.36
CA GLY A 57 -9.70 -5.32 -13.63
C GLY A 57 -8.70 -6.38 -14.04
N GLU A 58 -7.50 -5.97 -14.36
CA GLU A 58 -6.42 -6.83 -14.82
C GLU A 58 -5.17 -6.57 -13.98
N VAL A 59 -4.50 -7.64 -13.52
CA VAL A 59 -3.19 -7.54 -12.87
C VAL A 59 -2.14 -7.65 -13.96
N VAL A 60 -1.53 -6.54 -14.31
CA VAL A 60 -0.64 -6.44 -15.46
C VAL A 60 0.84 -6.54 -15.13
N GLY A 61 1.23 -6.40 -13.85
CA GLY A 61 2.61 -6.51 -13.44
C GLY A 61 2.76 -6.73 -11.94
N TYR A 62 3.87 -7.34 -11.55
CA TYR A 62 4.19 -7.68 -10.18
C TYR A 62 5.66 -7.40 -9.87
N GLY A 63 5.94 -6.91 -8.65
CA GLY A 63 7.30 -6.69 -8.17
C GLY A 63 7.43 -7.03 -6.69
N MET A 64 8.48 -7.75 -6.34
CA MET A 64 8.78 -8.17 -4.99
C MET A 64 10.24 -7.91 -4.65
N THR A 65 10.49 -7.39 -3.46
CA THR A 65 11.81 -7.13 -2.92
C THR A 65 11.88 -7.46 -1.44
N CYS A 66 13.07 -7.54 -0.90
CA CYS A 66 13.32 -7.69 0.53
C CYS A 66 14.36 -6.66 0.95
N ASP A 67 14.06 -5.87 1.96
CA ASP A 67 14.98 -4.85 2.48
C ASP A 67 16.26 -5.44 3.11
N ALA A 68 16.15 -6.62 3.75
CA ALA A 68 17.24 -7.28 4.48
C ALA A 68 18.02 -6.33 5.44
N HIS A 69 17.32 -5.34 6.00
CA HIS A 69 17.87 -4.26 6.79
C HIS A 69 17.65 -4.44 8.30
N HIS A 70 16.40 -4.59 8.68
CA HIS A 70 15.99 -4.71 10.08
C HIS A 70 14.73 -5.57 10.20
N ILE A 71 14.51 -6.20 11.35
CA ILE A 71 13.39 -7.13 11.55
C ILE A 71 12.01 -6.49 11.38
N THR A 72 11.86 -5.19 11.67
CA THR A 72 10.58 -4.47 11.59
C THR A 72 10.65 -3.10 10.94
N SER A 73 11.83 -2.48 10.87
CA SER A 73 11.99 -1.13 10.33
C SER A 73 12.34 -1.17 8.85
N PRO A 74 11.66 -0.38 8.00
CA PRO A 74 12.01 -0.30 6.58
C PRO A 74 13.39 0.34 6.39
N THR A 75 14.05 -0.03 5.30
CA THR A 75 15.31 0.60 4.89
C THR A 75 15.10 2.10 4.69
N PRO A 76 15.96 2.97 5.27
CA PRO A 76 15.86 4.40 5.07
C PRO A 76 15.88 4.79 3.58
N GLY A 77 15.04 5.75 3.21
CA GLY A 77 14.92 6.20 1.81
C GLY A 77 13.99 5.36 0.94
N GLY A 78 13.44 4.26 1.46
CA GLY A 78 12.43 3.45 0.75
C GLY A 78 12.97 2.73 -0.49
N VAL A 79 14.23 2.35 -0.50
CA VAL A 79 14.92 1.75 -1.67
C VAL A 79 14.23 0.46 -2.11
N GLY A 80 13.91 -0.45 -1.16
CA GLY A 80 13.23 -1.71 -1.47
C GLY A 80 11.85 -1.48 -2.08
N GLY A 81 11.06 -0.55 -1.50
CA GLY A 81 9.75 -0.19 -2.05
C GLY A 81 9.83 0.42 -3.45
N ALA A 82 10.81 1.30 -3.68
CA ALA A 82 11.03 1.88 -5.01
C ALA A 82 11.39 0.82 -6.06
N GLU A 83 12.22 -0.13 -5.68
CA GLU A 83 12.61 -1.22 -6.57
C GLU A 83 11.45 -2.17 -6.87
N ALA A 84 10.64 -2.51 -5.86
CA ALA A 84 9.42 -3.29 -6.08
C ALA A 84 8.47 -2.63 -7.08
N MET A 85 8.29 -1.31 -6.99
CA MET A 85 7.49 -0.54 -7.95
C MET A 85 8.10 -0.59 -9.36
N ARG A 86 9.42 -0.42 -9.49
CA ARG A 86 10.10 -0.49 -10.80
C ARG A 86 9.98 -1.88 -11.43
N LEU A 87 10.13 -2.93 -10.63
CA LEU A 87 9.97 -4.30 -11.10
C LEU A 87 8.54 -4.56 -11.58
N ALA A 88 7.53 -4.10 -10.85
CA ALA A 88 6.13 -4.23 -11.26
C ALA A 88 5.84 -3.49 -12.58
N LEU A 89 6.38 -2.28 -12.74
CA LEU A 89 6.25 -1.51 -13.98
C LEU A 89 6.95 -2.20 -15.15
N ALA A 90 8.16 -2.71 -14.93
CA ALA A 90 8.92 -3.43 -15.94
C ALA A 90 8.25 -4.74 -16.36
N ASP A 91 7.72 -5.50 -15.39
CA ASP A 91 6.98 -6.75 -15.64
C ASP A 91 5.71 -6.49 -16.48
N GLY A 92 4.98 -5.42 -16.17
CA GLY A 92 3.79 -5.02 -16.93
C GLY A 92 4.08 -4.27 -18.22
N GLY A 93 5.33 -3.91 -18.52
CA GLY A 93 5.69 -3.09 -19.67
C GLY A 93 5.10 -1.67 -19.62
N ILE A 94 4.86 -1.13 -18.43
CA ILE A 94 4.17 0.13 -18.18
C ILE A 94 5.18 1.23 -17.86
N ASN A 95 5.02 2.40 -18.47
CA ASN A 95 5.83 3.55 -18.12
C ASN A 95 5.30 4.24 -16.86
N PRO A 96 6.18 4.82 -16.02
CA PRO A 96 5.75 5.60 -14.86
C PRO A 96 4.75 6.71 -15.18
N SER A 97 4.80 7.28 -16.39
CA SER A 97 3.88 8.33 -16.84
C SER A 97 2.44 7.86 -17.03
N GLU A 98 2.21 6.56 -17.16
CA GLU A 98 0.89 5.94 -17.37
C GLU A 98 0.19 5.62 -16.05
N ILE A 99 0.87 5.81 -14.90
CA ILE A 99 0.27 5.59 -13.58
C ILE A 99 -0.64 6.76 -13.23
N ASP A 100 -1.90 6.47 -12.94
CA ASP A 100 -2.91 7.47 -12.60
C ASP A 100 -3.19 7.57 -11.09
N TYR A 101 -2.87 6.52 -10.34
CA TYR A 101 -3.18 6.45 -8.91
C TYR A 101 -2.26 5.48 -8.18
N VAL A 102 -1.93 5.79 -6.93
CA VAL A 102 -1.22 4.88 -6.02
C VAL A 102 -2.09 4.62 -4.78
N ASN A 103 -2.51 3.38 -4.62
CA ASN A 103 -3.03 2.93 -3.33
C ASN A 103 -1.85 2.47 -2.47
N ALA A 104 -1.43 3.31 -1.57
CA ALA A 104 -0.22 3.13 -0.81
C ALA A 104 -0.38 2.13 0.34
N HIS A 105 0.73 1.59 0.82
CA HIS A 105 0.76 0.86 2.08
C HIS A 105 0.27 1.75 3.23
N GLY A 106 0.81 2.98 3.36
CA GLY A 106 0.27 4.06 4.15
C GLY A 106 -0.27 3.64 5.51
N THR A 107 0.61 3.20 6.40
CA THR A 107 0.22 2.64 7.71
C THR A 107 -0.11 3.69 8.76
N SER A 108 0.08 4.97 8.48
CA SER A 108 0.01 6.03 9.48
C SER A 108 1.16 5.99 10.50
N THR A 109 2.22 5.25 10.22
CA THR A 109 3.44 5.26 11.06
C THR A 109 4.42 6.31 10.56
N PRO A 110 5.15 6.98 11.46
CA PRO A 110 6.15 7.99 11.08
C PRO A 110 7.19 7.46 10.09
N ALA A 111 7.71 6.26 10.34
CA ALA A 111 8.78 5.67 9.53
C ALA A 111 8.29 5.18 8.17
N ASN A 112 7.20 4.41 8.12
CA ASN A 112 6.69 3.85 6.86
C ASN A 112 6.30 4.96 5.88
N ASP A 113 5.44 5.88 6.29
CA ASP A 113 4.86 6.87 5.37
C ASP A 113 5.92 7.80 4.79
N LYS A 114 6.95 8.12 5.58
CA LYS A 114 8.11 8.87 5.10
C LYS A 114 8.90 8.10 4.04
N ASN A 115 9.22 6.83 4.33
CA ASN A 115 9.98 5.99 3.42
C ASN A 115 9.21 5.67 2.15
N GLU A 116 7.92 5.39 2.27
CA GLU A 116 7.05 5.14 1.13
C GLU A 116 6.89 6.36 0.22
N THR A 117 6.76 7.56 0.80
CA THR A 117 6.79 8.81 0.03
C THR A 117 8.08 8.94 -0.78
N SER A 118 9.22 8.58 -0.18
CA SER A 118 10.52 8.58 -0.88
C SER A 118 10.56 7.52 -1.97
N ALA A 119 10.03 6.34 -1.71
CA ALA A 119 9.95 5.24 -2.68
C ALA A 119 9.11 5.61 -3.91
N ILE A 120 7.91 6.17 -3.69
CA ILE A 120 7.02 6.62 -4.77
C ILE A 120 7.70 7.68 -5.64
N LYS A 121 8.32 8.68 -5.02
CA LYS A 121 9.06 9.72 -5.74
C LYS A 121 10.23 9.15 -6.54
N SER A 122 10.96 8.20 -5.96
CA SER A 122 12.10 7.55 -6.62
C SER A 122 11.69 6.64 -7.78
N ALA A 123 10.55 5.95 -7.68
CA ALA A 123 10.06 5.05 -8.71
C ALA A 123 9.36 5.80 -9.86
N LEU A 124 8.54 6.81 -9.55
CA LEU A 124 7.69 7.50 -10.52
C LEU A 124 8.24 8.85 -10.99
N GLY A 125 9.33 9.34 -10.38
CA GLY A 125 9.93 10.63 -10.74
C GLY A 125 8.94 11.80 -10.67
N GLU A 126 8.94 12.65 -11.69
CA GLU A 126 8.05 13.82 -11.79
C GLU A 126 6.55 13.45 -11.76
N ARG A 127 6.20 12.25 -12.19
CA ARG A 127 4.81 11.77 -12.14
C ARG A 127 4.28 11.72 -10.72
N ALA A 128 5.11 11.34 -9.74
CA ALA A 128 4.75 11.27 -8.33
C ALA A 128 4.19 12.57 -7.75
N LEU A 129 4.54 13.72 -8.34
CA LEU A 129 4.07 15.04 -7.89
C LEU A 129 2.67 15.40 -8.40
N ARG A 130 2.11 14.61 -9.31
CA ARG A 130 0.88 14.93 -10.06
C ARG A 130 -0.22 13.88 -9.92
N ILE A 131 0.08 12.71 -9.36
CA ILE A 131 -0.90 11.64 -9.20
C ILE A 131 -1.49 11.63 -7.79
N PRO A 132 -2.77 11.25 -7.64
CA PRO A 132 -3.35 11.00 -6.34
C PRO A 132 -2.69 9.82 -5.65
N VAL A 133 -2.42 9.96 -4.36
CA VAL A 133 -1.92 8.90 -3.49
C VAL A 133 -2.80 8.83 -2.27
N SER A 134 -3.33 7.68 -1.95
CA SER A 134 -4.05 7.47 -0.69
C SER A 134 -3.80 6.08 -0.13
N SER A 135 -4.23 5.83 1.09
CA SER A 135 -4.23 4.50 1.68
C SER A 135 -5.61 4.16 2.21
N THR A 136 -6.14 3.01 1.80
CA THR A 136 -7.41 2.47 2.33
C THR A 136 -7.39 2.25 3.84
N LYS A 137 -6.20 2.18 4.45
CA LYS A 137 -6.04 2.06 5.90
C LYS A 137 -6.53 3.28 6.68
N SER A 138 -6.72 4.42 6.01
CA SER A 138 -7.40 5.57 6.63
C SER A 138 -8.85 5.25 7.01
N MET A 139 -9.48 4.30 6.31
CA MET A 139 -10.88 3.90 6.50
C MET A 139 -11.00 2.59 7.27
N THR A 140 -10.15 1.60 6.96
CA THR A 140 -10.28 0.23 7.47
C THR A 140 -9.36 -0.09 8.64
N GLY A 141 -8.40 0.79 8.94
CA GLY A 141 -7.27 0.43 9.79
C GLY A 141 -6.34 -0.57 9.09
N HIS A 142 -5.40 -1.11 9.84
CA HIS A 142 -4.41 -2.06 9.33
C HIS A 142 -4.82 -3.51 9.68
N LEU A 143 -5.35 -4.23 8.70
CA LEU A 143 -5.78 -5.63 8.86
C LEU A 143 -4.62 -6.63 8.84
N LEU A 144 -3.38 -6.15 8.77
CA LEU A 144 -2.15 -6.95 8.72
C LEU A 144 -2.13 -7.92 7.53
N GLY A 145 -2.54 -9.17 7.70
CA GLY A 145 -2.50 -10.18 6.65
C GLY A 145 -3.54 -10.00 5.53
N CYS A 146 -4.66 -9.35 5.78
CA CYS A 146 -5.75 -9.21 4.81
C CYS A 146 -5.62 -8.02 3.85
N LEU A 147 -4.73 -7.07 4.12
CA LEU A 147 -4.71 -5.79 3.39
C LEU A 147 -4.29 -5.88 1.92
N LEU A 148 -3.67 -6.96 1.51
CA LEU A 148 -3.32 -7.15 0.10
C LEU A 148 -4.58 -7.21 -0.79
N TYR A 149 -5.69 -7.66 -0.25
CA TYR A 149 -6.95 -7.86 -0.96
C TYR A 149 -7.93 -6.70 -0.87
N THR A 150 -7.69 -5.75 0.03
CA THR A 150 -8.52 -4.54 0.15
C THR A 150 -7.92 -3.34 -0.59
N SER A 151 -6.78 -3.53 -1.22
CA SER A 151 -6.05 -2.50 -1.96
C SER A 151 -6.61 -2.11 -3.32
N PRO A 152 -7.30 -2.96 -4.11
CA PRO A 152 -7.97 -2.48 -5.30
C PRO A 152 -9.10 -1.55 -4.87
N SER A 153 -8.96 -0.25 -5.17
CA SER A 153 -10.11 0.65 -5.09
C SER A 153 -11.01 0.31 -6.27
N PRO A 154 -12.26 -0.13 -6.06
CA PRO A 154 -13.19 -0.19 -7.15
C PRO A 154 -13.40 1.25 -7.62
N ARG A 155 -13.01 1.55 -8.83
CA ARG A 155 -13.63 2.67 -9.53
C ARG A 155 -14.99 2.18 -10.00
N ASP A 156 -16.02 2.86 -9.54
CA ASP A 156 -17.37 2.73 -10.03
C ASP A 156 -17.45 2.94 -11.54
#